data_077606dd28064ecd700740853d07a424
#
_entry.id   077606dd28064ecd700740853d07a424
#
_cell.length_a   1.000
_cell.length_b   1.000
_cell.length_c   1.000
_cell.angle_alpha   90.00
_cell.angle_beta   90.00
_cell.angle_gamma   90.00
#
_symmetry.space_group_name_H-M   'P 1'
#
loop_
_entity.id
_entity.type
_entity.pdbx_description
1 polymer ?
#
loop_
_entity_poly.entity_id
_entity_poly.type
_entity_poly.pdbx_seq_one_letter_code
_entity_poly.pdbx_strand_id
1 'polypeptide(L)'
;PEKINLASKEATVFIQDIYEGEGLEGVPRGTVKAFRVLAYEYAYNRTPSDHWAQGVQSGWDIKRLLGTVPVEEDGSAIFKIPANTPISLQPLDSEGRAIQWMRSWLTGMPGETVSCVGCHEDQNQLPIPKRVKASAMAPHEITKPEGGVRSFTFDLEVQPVLDRACIACHDGSNKLADFTGGKIDKFSGFGV
;
A
#
# COMPACT_ATOMS: atom_id res chain seq x y z
N PRO A 1 -19.47 -2.97 -19.45
CA PRO A 1 -18.72 -3.46 -20.61
C PRO A 1 -18.26 -2.32 -21.53
N GLU A 2 -19.09 -1.29 -21.77
CA GLU A 2 -18.77 -0.18 -22.69
C GLU A 2 -17.67 0.76 -22.21
N LYS A 3 -17.37 0.74 -20.92
CA LYS A 3 -16.35 1.59 -20.30
C LYS A 3 -14.99 0.91 -20.13
N ILE A 4 -14.88 -0.36 -20.52
CA ILE A 4 -13.64 -1.13 -20.38
C ILE A 4 -12.89 -1.10 -21.68
N ASN A 5 -11.64 -0.70 -21.63
CA ASN A 5 -10.72 -0.73 -22.75
C ASN A 5 -9.65 -1.81 -22.52
N LEU A 6 -9.88 -3.01 -23.04
CA LEU A 6 -8.98 -4.16 -22.87
C LEU A 6 -7.55 -3.91 -23.38
N ALA A 7 -7.35 -2.91 -24.23
CA ALA A 7 -6.01 -2.53 -24.69
C ALA A 7 -5.26 -1.66 -23.66
N SER A 8 -5.95 -1.08 -22.68
CA SER A 8 -5.33 -0.29 -21.63
C SER A 8 -4.58 -1.21 -20.65
N LYS A 9 -3.45 -0.75 -20.17
CA LYS A 9 -2.71 -1.40 -19.07
C LYS A 9 -3.00 -0.75 -17.72
N GLU A 10 -3.84 0.26 -17.69
CA GLU A 10 -4.11 1.09 -16.53
C GLU A 10 -5.61 1.18 -16.26
N ALA A 11 -5.93 1.39 -15.00
CA ALA A 11 -7.22 1.85 -14.51
C ALA A 11 -7.04 3.17 -13.78
N THR A 12 -8.13 3.92 -13.61
CA THR A 12 -8.15 5.17 -12.85
C THR A 12 -8.86 4.94 -11.52
N VAL A 13 -8.30 5.45 -10.43
CA VAL A 13 -8.96 5.54 -9.14
C VAL A 13 -9.37 6.99 -8.89
N PHE A 14 -10.64 7.20 -8.56
CA PHE A 14 -11.18 8.48 -8.16
C PHE A 14 -11.73 8.36 -6.74
N ILE A 15 -11.27 9.23 -5.84
CA ILE A 15 -11.75 9.31 -4.46
C ILE A 15 -12.35 10.70 -4.26
N GLN A 16 -13.62 10.76 -3.83
CA GLN A 16 -14.30 12.02 -3.64
C GLN A 16 -13.77 12.78 -2.42
N ASP A 17 -13.63 12.10 -1.28
CA ASP A 17 -13.15 12.72 -0.03
C ASP A 17 -12.67 11.64 0.93
N ILE A 18 -11.37 11.51 1.12
CA ILE A 18 -10.77 10.48 1.98
C ILE A 18 -11.20 10.54 3.44
N TYR A 19 -11.73 11.67 3.90
CA TYR A 19 -12.19 11.86 5.28
C TYR A 19 -13.66 11.49 5.48
N GLU A 20 -14.36 11.05 4.43
CA GLU A 20 -15.69 10.46 4.57
C GLU A 20 -15.58 8.99 5.00
N GLY A 21 -16.44 8.58 5.92
CA GLY A 21 -16.44 7.23 6.49
C GLY A 21 -15.55 7.08 7.73
N GLU A 22 -15.51 5.86 8.26
CA GLU A 22 -14.88 5.57 9.55
C GLU A 22 -13.36 5.38 9.47
N GLY A 23 -12.81 5.15 8.27
CA GLY A 23 -11.40 4.75 8.09
C GLY A 23 -10.38 5.80 8.56
N LEU A 24 -10.77 7.08 8.54
CA LEU A 24 -9.95 8.19 9.03
C LEU A 24 -10.65 8.99 10.13
N GLU A 25 -11.56 8.34 10.88
CA GLU A 25 -12.23 9.00 12.00
C GLU A 25 -11.21 9.55 13.02
N GLY A 26 -11.43 10.79 13.46
CA GLY A 26 -10.52 11.48 14.38
C GLY A 26 -9.25 12.05 13.75
N VAL A 27 -8.99 11.80 12.47
CA VAL A 27 -7.86 12.40 11.74
C VAL A 27 -8.27 13.80 11.24
N PRO A 28 -7.58 14.88 11.64
CA PRO A 28 -7.90 16.23 11.16
C PRO A 28 -7.79 16.34 9.64
N ARG A 29 -8.74 17.06 9.02
CA ARG A 29 -8.67 17.31 7.56
C ARG A 29 -7.38 18.04 7.21
N GLY A 30 -6.80 17.67 6.08
CA GLY A 30 -5.52 18.19 5.62
C GLY A 30 -4.29 17.52 6.23
N THR A 31 -4.45 16.55 7.14
CA THR A 31 -3.33 15.74 7.64
C THR A 31 -2.74 14.84 6.56
N VAL A 32 -3.60 14.18 5.79
CA VAL A 32 -3.16 13.32 4.68
C VAL A 32 -2.71 14.18 3.51
N LYS A 33 -1.51 13.90 3.00
CA LYS A 33 -0.90 14.61 1.86
C LYS A 33 -0.72 13.74 0.64
N ALA A 34 -0.62 12.44 0.84
CA ALA A 34 -0.42 11.48 -0.23
C ALA A 34 -0.96 10.10 0.15
N PHE A 35 -1.10 9.24 -0.85
CA PHE A 35 -1.20 7.80 -0.65
C PHE A 35 0.10 7.12 -1.07
N ARG A 36 0.54 6.16 -0.27
CA ARG A 36 1.45 5.11 -0.72
C ARG A 36 0.61 4.02 -1.37
N VAL A 37 0.96 3.67 -2.60
CA VAL A 37 0.27 2.64 -3.39
C VAL A 37 1.07 1.36 -3.34
N LEU A 38 0.44 0.29 -2.86
CA LEU A 38 1.05 -1.02 -2.66
C LEU A 38 0.30 -2.05 -3.51
N ALA A 39 1.02 -2.83 -4.32
CA ALA A 39 0.45 -3.96 -5.05
C ALA A 39 0.58 -5.24 -4.21
N TYR A 40 -0.47 -6.07 -4.21
CA TYR A 40 -0.41 -7.41 -3.67
C TYR A 40 0.24 -8.34 -4.67
N GLU A 41 1.18 -9.14 -4.19
CA GLU A 41 1.85 -10.18 -4.96
C GLU A 41 1.34 -11.55 -4.52
N TYR A 42 0.94 -12.37 -5.48
CA TYR A 42 0.44 -13.71 -5.23
C TYR A 42 1.45 -14.77 -5.63
N ALA A 43 1.38 -15.90 -4.94
CA ALA A 43 2.01 -17.14 -5.34
C ALA A 43 3.53 -17.09 -5.47
N TYR A 44 4.22 -16.61 -4.44
CA TYR A 44 5.63 -16.96 -4.30
C TYR A 44 5.77 -18.46 -4.01
N ASN A 45 6.41 -19.17 -4.92
CA ASN A 45 6.79 -20.56 -4.70
C ASN A 45 7.66 -20.66 -3.45
N ARG A 46 7.27 -21.54 -2.50
CA ARG A 46 7.97 -21.78 -1.23
C ARG A 46 7.79 -20.74 -0.12
N THR A 47 6.77 -19.91 -0.16
CA THR A 47 6.29 -19.36 1.12
C THR A 47 5.76 -20.51 1.96
N PRO A 48 5.97 -20.48 3.29
CA PRO A 48 5.48 -21.53 4.18
C PRO A 48 4.01 -21.77 3.92
N SER A 49 3.66 -23.03 3.75
CA SER A 49 2.42 -23.47 3.11
C SER A 49 1.18 -23.45 4.01
N ASP A 50 1.09 -22.53 4.92
CA ASP A 50 -0.19 -22.26 5.54
C ASP A 50 -1.03 -21.48 4.56
N HIS A 51 -1.77 -22.19 3.72
CA HIS A 51 -2.65 -21.66 2.67
C HIS A 51 -3.69 -20.67 3.21
N TRP A 52 -3.86 -20.63 4.49
CA TRP A 52 -4.73 -19.74 5.24
C TRP A 52 -4.02 -18.46 5.72
N ALA A 53 -2.70 -18.40 5.58
CA ALA A 53 -1.92 -17.26 5.99
C ALA A 53 -1.79 -16.18 4.90
N GLN A 54 -2.38 -16.38 3.72
CA GLN A 54 -2.39 -15.41 2.62
C GLN A 54 -3.82 -14.88 2.42
N GLY A 55 -3.97 -13.58 2.38
CA GLY A 55 -5.25 -12.90 2.13
C GLY A 55 -5.63 -11.90 3.21
N VAL A 56 -6.83 -11.35 3.12
CA VAL A 56 -7.33 -10.23 3.96
C VAL A 56 -7.20 -10.46 5.46
N GLN A 57 -7.22 -11.69 5.91
CA GLN A 57 -7.13 -12.06 7.33
C GLN A 57 -5.73 -12.43 7.79
N SER A 58 -4.75 -12.45 6.90
CA SER A 58 -3.40 -12.83 7.23
C SER A 58 -2.47 -11.62 7.28
N GLY A 59 -1.53 -11.63 8.20
CA GLY A 59 -0.46 -10.65 8.26
C GLY A 59 0.70 -10.91 7.28
N TRP A 60 0.57 -11.92 6.43
CA TRP A 60 1.65 -12.45 5.58
C TRP A 60 1.52 -12.07 4.11
N ASP A 61 0.64 -11.13 3.77
CA ASP A 61 0.53 -10.66 2.40
C ASP A 61 1.81 -9.98 1.94
N ILE A 62 2.37 -10.49 0.85
CA ILE A 62 3.52 -9.87 0.22
C ILE A 62 3.03 -8.68 -0.59
N LYS A 63 3.59 -7.51 -0.30
CA LYS A 63 3.25 -6.26 -0.96
C LYS A 63 4.46 -5.63 -1.61
N ARG A 64 4.27 -5.12 -2.82
CA ARG A 64 5.28 -4.37 -3.54
C ARG A 64 4.90 -2.89 -3.55
N LEU A 65 5.83 -2.04 -3.17
CA LEU A 65 5.65 -0.60 -3.26
C LEU A 65 5.70 -0.15 -4.72
N LEU A 66 4.59 0.40 -5.20
CA LEU A 66 4.53 1.01 -6.54
C LEU A 66 5.00 2.47 -6.53
N GLY A 67 4.72 3.20 -5.45
CA GLY A 67 5.10 4.58 -5.26
C GLY A 67 4.06 5.38 -4.48
N THR A 68 3.97 6.67 -4.76
CA THR A 68 3.06 7.60 -4.09
C THR A 68 2.25 8.41 -5.09
N VAL A 69 1.06 8.85 -4.67
CA VAL A 69 0.20 9.78 -5.39
C VAL A 69 -0.30 10.85 -4.44
N PRO A 70 -0.48 12.10 -4.90
CA PRO A 70 -0.94 13.18 -4.04
C PRO A 70 -2.42 13.02 -3.66
N VAL A 71 -2.77 13.61 -2.53
CA VAL A 71 -4.13 13.87 -2.10
C VAL A 71 -4.33 15.38 -2.11
N GLU A 72 -5.43 15.83 -2.70
CA GLU A 72 -5.76 17.25 -2.80
C GLU A 72 -6.15 17.83 -1.42
N GLU A 73 -6.08 19.15 -1.30
CA GLU A 73 -6.37 19.86 -0.04
C GLU A 73 -7.81 19.63 0.47
N ASP A 74 -8.73 19.37 -0.46
CA ASP A 74 -10.13 19.07 -0.15
C ASP A 74 -10.37 17.60 0.22
N GLY A 75 -9.31 16.78 0.23
CA GLY A 75 -9.37 15.36 0.52
C GLY A 75 -9.68 14.50 -0.69
N SER A 76 -9.86 15.07 -1.86
CA SER A 76 -10.08 14.31 -3.08
C SER A 76 -8.77 13.79 -3.69
N ALA A 77 -8.86 12.73 -4.51
CA ALA A 77 -7.71 12.22 -5.25
C ALA A 77 -8.15 11.58 -6.57
N ILE A 78 -7.33 11.71 -7.59
CA ILE A 78 -7.49 10.99 -8.86
C ILE A 78 -6.13 10.55 -9.38
N PHE A 79 -5.97 9.26 -9.66
CA PHE A 79 -4.68 8.71 -10.07
C PHE A 79 -4.83 7.41 -10.85
N LYS A 80 -3.79 7.05 -11.58
CA LYS A 80 -3.71 5.79 -12.31
C LYS A 80 -3.11 4.68 -11.47
N ILE A 81 -3.57 3.46 -11.74
CA ILE A 81 -3.04 2.22 -11.17
C ILE A 81 -2.86 1.18 -12.29
N PRO A 82 -1.98 0.18 -12.14
CA PRO A 82 -1.94 -0.95 -13.05
C PRO A 82 -3.28 -1.68 -13.06
N ALA A 83 -3.82 -1.94 -14.26
CA ALA A 83 -5.04 -2.70 -14.40
C ALA A 83 -4.86 -4.15 -13.94
N ASN A 84 -5.95 -4.77 -13.49
CA ASN A 84 -5.98 -6.17 -13.01
C ASN A 84 -4.99 -6.46 -11.88
N THR A 85 -4.54 -5.43 -11.16
CA THR A 85 -3.59 -5.57 -10.06
C THR A 85 -4.30 -5.18 -8.78
N PRO A 86 -4.42 -6.08 -7.80
CA PRO A 86 -4.94 -5.73 -6.48
C PRO A 86 -3.98 -4.77 -5.78
N ILE A 87 -4.48 -3.64 -5.35
CA ILE A 87 -3.71 -2.63 -4.63
C ILE A 87 -4.33 -2.29 -3.28
N SER A 88 -3.50 -1.85 -2.36
CA SER A 88 -3.94 -1.18 -1.16
C SER A 88 -3.35 0.22 -1.07
N LEU A 89 -4.08 1.10 -0.41
CA LEU A 89 -3.70 2.50 -0.20
C LEU A 89 -3.32 2.72 1.26
N GLN A 90 -2.26 3.46 1.47
CA GLN A 90 -1.81 3.84 2.80
C GLN A 90 -1.70 5.37 2.86
N PRO A 91 -2.62 6.05 3.59
CA PRO A 91 -2.56 7.50 3.78
C PRO A 91 -1.29 7.92 4.49
N LEU A 92 -0.64 8.95 3.97
CA LEU A 92 0.61 9.50 4.49
C LEU A 92 0.43 10.95 4.92
N ASP A 93 1.10 11.33 6.01
CA ASP A 93 1.24 12.74 6.43
C ASP A 93 2.30 13.49 5.61
N SER A 94 2.57 14.73 6.00
CA SER A 94 3.58 15.59 5.36
C SER A 94 5.02 15.09 5.48
N GLU A 95 5.29 14.20 6.44
CA GLU A 95 6.60 13.59 6.65
C GLU A 95 6.72 12.19 6.02
N GLY A 96 5.67 11.76 5.31
CA GLY A 96 5.61 10.43 4.67
C GLY A 96 5.33 9.29 5.64
N ARG A 97 4.89 9.59 6.86
CA ARG A 97 4.50 8.58 7.85
C ARG A 97 3.10 8.09 7.56
N ALA A 98 2.90 6.79 7.71
CA ALA A 98 1.60 6.18 7.56
C ALA A 98 0.66 6.55 8.72
N ILE A 99 -0.54 7.00 8.37
CA ILE A 99 -1.59 7.37 9.33
C ILE A 99 -2.48 6.17 9.60
N GLN A 100 -2.84 5.45 8.55
CA GLN A 100 -3.72 4.31 8.58
C GLN A 100 -3.27 3.31 7.52
N TRP A 101 -3.87 2.14 7.53
CA TRP A 101 -3.56 1.04 6.64
C TRP A 101 -4.87 0.42 6.13
N MET A 102 -5.00 0.34 4.83
CA MET A 102 -6.07 -0.40 4.18
C MET A 102 -5.78 -1.91 4.26
N ARG A 103 -6.60 -2.65 5.00
CA ARG A 103 -6.43 -4.11 5.19
C ARG A 103 -6.96 -4.96 4.05
N SER A 104 -7.70 -4.34 3.16
CA SER A 104 -8.28 -4.96 1.98
C SER A 104 -7.57 -4.43 0.75
N TRP A 105 -8.11 -4.72 -0.42
CA TRP A 105 -7.60 -4.23 -1.69
C TRP A 105 -8.75 -3.76 -2.60
N LEU A 106 -8.39 -2.99 -3.58
CA LEU A 106 -9.22 -2.68 -4.73
C LEU A 106 -8.50 -3.12 -6.00
N THR A 107 -9.27 -3.41 -7.04
CA THR A 107 -8.74 -3.77 -8.36
C THR A 107 -9.54 -3.04 -9.42
N GLY A 108 -8.86 -2.39 -10.35
CA GLY A 108 -9.47 -1.78 -11.53
C GLY A 108 -9.28 -2.64 -12.77
N MET A 109 -10.29 -2.75 -13.60
CA MET A 109 -10.19 -3.37 -14.93
C MET A 109 -9.50 -2.43 -15.93
N PRO A 110 -8.98 -2.94 -17.05
CA PRO A 110 -8.36 -2.10 -18.08
C PRO A 110 -9.26 -0.95 -18.54
N GLY A 111 -8.79 0.27 -18.39
CA GLY A 111 -9.51 1.49 -18.77
C GLY A 111 -10.68 1.87 -17.86
N GLU A 112 -10.92 1.12 -16.78
CA GLU A 112 -11.98 1.40 -15.82
C GLU A 112 -11.63 2.62 -14.94
N THR A 113 -12.67 3.36 -14.53
CA THR A 113 -12.58 4.30 -13.41
C THR A 113 -13.28 3.68 -12.20
N VAL A 114 -12.49 3.31 -11.20
CA VAL A 114 -12.97 2.88 -9.88
C VAL A 114 -13.20 4.12 -9.02
N SER A 115 -14.41 4.27 -8.51
CA SER A 115 -14.79 5.43 -7.71
C SER A 115 -15.07 5.05 -6.27
N CYS A 116 -14.48 5.78 -5.34
CA CYS A 116 -14.71 5.66 -3.90
C CYS A 116 -15.25 6.99 -3.37
N VAL A 117 -16.20 6.93 -2.44
CA VAL A 117 -16.69 8.13 -1.75
C VAL A 117 -15.65 8.60 -0.74
N GLY A 118 -15.13 7.68 0.06
CA GLY A 118 -14.16 7.96 1.09
C GLY A 118 -13.39 6.72 1.55
N CYS A 119 -12.79 6.80 2.73
CA CYS A 119 -12.13 5.66 3.36
C CYS A 119 -13.12 4.94 4.29
N HIS A 120 -13.54 3.74 3.89
CA HIS A 120 -14.48 2.91 4.66
C HIS A 120 -15.86 3.56 4.85
N GLU A 121 -16.46 3.99 3.72
CA GLU A 121 -17.81 4.54 3.69
C GLU A 121 -18.87 3.52 4.12
N ASP A 122 -19.95 4.01 4.75
CA ASP A 122 -21.11 3.20 5.13
C ASP A 122 -21.93 2.84 3.88
N GLN A 123 -22.13 1.55 3.64
CA GLN A 123 -22.93 1.05 2.50
C GLN A 123 -24.40 1.44 2.56
N ASN A 124 -24.91 1.85 3.71
CA ASN A 124 -26.29 2.25 3.91
C ASN A 124 -26.50 3.77 3.79
N GLN A 125 -25.45 4.53 3.53
CA GLN A 125 -25.51 5.97 3.36
C GLN A 125 -25.30 6.36 1.90
N LEU A 126 -26.14 7.26 1.41
CA LEU A 126 -25.92 7.85 0.10
C LEU A 126 -24.91 9.00 0.25
N PRO A 127 -23.83 8.96 -0.53
CA PRO A 127 -22.86 10.05 -0.52
C PRO A 127 -23.51 11.34 -1.03
N ILE A 128 -23.23 12.45 -0.37
CA ILE A 128 -23.62 13.75 -0.87
C ILE A 128 -22.72 14.10 -2.06
N PRO A 129 -23.26 14.29 -3.27
CA PRO A 129 -22.46 14.67 -4.42
C PRO A 129 -21.76 16.01 -4.14
N LYS A 130 -20.43 15.99 -4.20
CA LYS A 130 -19.59 17.19 -4.03
C LYS A 130 -18.81 17.43 -5.32
N ARG A 131 -18.71 18.69 -5.71
CA ARG A 131 -17.74 19.08 -6.72
C ARG A 131 -16.38 19.24 -6.04
N VAL A 132 -15.44 18.39 -6.38
CA VAL A 132 -14.11 18.32 -5.73
C VAL A 132 -13.00 18.62 -6.73
N LYS A 133 -11.81 19.00 -6.25
CA LYS A 133 -10.66 19.36 -7.10
C LYS A 133 -10.32 18.25 -8.07
N ALA A 134 -10.24 17.01 -7.58
CA ALA A 134 -9.91 15.85 -8.41
C ALA A 134 -10.85 15.62 -9.60
N SER A 135 -12.12 16.06 -9.51
CA SER A 135 -13.09 15.90 -10.61
C SER A 135 -12.78 16.76 -11.85
N ALA A 136 -11.90 17.76 -11.71
CA ALA A 136 -11.51 18.68 -12.77
C ALA A 136 -10.04 18.49 -13.21
N MET A 137 -9.37 17.44 -12.71
CA MET A 137 -7.94 17.19 -12.94
C MET A 137 -7.74 15.94 -13.81
N ALA A 138 -6.62 15.91 -14.51
CA ALA A 138 -6.14 14.68 -15.11
C ALA A 138 -5.63 13.73 -14.01
N PRO A 139 -5.80 12.40 -14.17
CA PRO A 139 -5.28 11.45 -13.20
C PRO A 139 -3.76 11.56 -13.04
N HIS A 140 -3.30 11.62 -11.79
CA HIS A 140 -1.87 11.61 -11.48
C HIS A 140 -1.25 10.25 -11.78
N GLU A 141 -0.03 10.28 -12.30
CA GLU A 141 0.82 9.10 -12.39
C GLU A 141 1.41 8.77 -11.01
N ILE A 142 1.68 7.47 -10.76
CA ILE A 142 2.37 7.06 -9.54
C ILE A 142 3.83 7.56 -9.60
N THR A 143 4.20 8.39 -8.64
CA THR A 143 5.60 8.76 -8.42
C THR A 143 6.35 7.57 -7.85
N LYS A 144 7.24 6.99 -8.65
CA LYS A 144 7.99 5.80 -8.27
C LYS A 144 8.95 6.10 -7.11
N PRO A 145 9.22 5.11 -6.23
CA PRO A 145 10.21 5.28 -5.17
C PRO A 145 11.62 5.44 -5.75
N GLU A 146 12.49 6.04 -4.99
CA GLU A 146 13.92 6.11 -5.32
C GLU A 146 14.48 4.68 -5.53
N GLY A 147 15.25 4.48 -6.59
CA GLY A 147 15.70 3.16 -7.00
C GLY A 147 14.67 2.32 -7.77
N GLY A 148 13.49 2.90 -8.06
CA GLY A 148 12.43 2.27 -8.85
C GLY A 148 11.58 1.26 -8.09
N VAL A 149 10.63 0.66 -8.80
CA VAL A 149 9.74 -0.36 -8.24
C VAL A 149 10.48 -1.69 -8.16
N ARG A 150 10.68 -2.19 -6.95
CA ARG A 150 11.37 -3.44 -6.67
C ARG A 150 10.76 -4.15 -5.46
N SER A 151 11.09 -5.42 -5.29
CA SER A 151 10.69 -6.15 -4.10
C SER A 151 11.40 -5.59 -2.87
N PHE A 152 10.68 -5.54 -1.75
CA PHE A 152 11.26 -5.26 -0.45
C PHE A 152 11.88 -6.54 0.08
N THR A 153 13.19 -6.54 0.33
CA THR A 153 13.90 -7.69 0.85
C THR A 153 14.62 -7.36 2.15
N PHE A 154 14.71 -8.32 3.04
CA PHE A 154 15.36 -8.14 4.33
C PHE A 154 16.83 -7.69 4.15
N ASP A 155 17.58 -8.34 3.27
CA ASP A 155 19.00 -8.08 3.08
C ASP A 155 19.31 -6.70 2.54
N LEU A 156 18.42 -6.15 1.70
CA LEU A 156 18.61 -4.83 1.09
C LEU A 156 18.06 -3.68 1.93
N GLU A 157 17.00 -3.92 2.69
CA GLU A 157 16.25 -2.85 3.36
C GLU A 157 16.42 -2.87 4.87
N VAL A 158 16.46 -4.05 5.47
CA VAL A 158 16.45 -4.21 6.93
C VAL A 158 17.84 -4.44 7.48
N GLN A 159 18.59 -5.39 6.91
CA GLN A 159 19.92 -5.74 7.42
C GLN A 159 20.87 -4.52 7.49
N PRO A 160 20.97 -3.62 6.49
CA PRO A 160 21.84 -2.44 6.61
C PRO A 160 21.46 -1.47 7.76
N VAL A 161 20.19 -1.47 8.15
CA VAL A 161 19.75 -0.68 9.32
C VAL A 161 20.19 -1.36 10.61
N LEU A 162 20.03 -2.68 10.69
CA LEU A 162 20.49 -3.48 11.83
C LEU A 162 22.02 -3.38 12.00
N ASP A 163 22.76 -3.49 10.91
CA ASP A 163 24.22 -3.38 10.89
C ASP A 163 24.71 -2.03 11.43
N ARG A 164 24.02 -0.97 11.09
CA ARG A 164 24.37 0.38 11.52
C ARG A 164 23.95 0.70 12.94
N ALA A 165 22.78 0.21 13.37
CA ALA A 165 22.13 0.71 14.58
C ALA A 165 22.05 -0.31 15.73
N CYS A 166 22.15 -1.61 15.44
CA CYS A 166 21.81 -2.64 16.42
C CYS A 166 22.93 -3.64 16.72
N ILE A 167 23.77 -4.01 15.74
CA ILE A 167 24.78 -5.07 15.93
C ILE A 167 25.87 -4.71 16.94
N ALA A 168 26.10 -3.44 17.22
CA ALA A 168 27.06 -3.04 18.26
C ALA A 168 26.74 -3.64 19.65
N CYS A 169 25.46 -3.94 19.91
CA CYS A 169 25.00 -4.60 21.13
C CYS A 169 24.43 -6.02 20.85
N HIS A 170 24.07 -6.32 19.61
CA HIS A 170 23.39 -7.55 19.21
C HIS A 170 24.21 -8.36 18.20
N ASP A 171 25.47 -8.65 18.57
CA ASP A 171 26.46 -9.34 17.74
C ASP A 171 26.56 -10.85 18.03
N GLY A 172 25.69 -11.38 18.89
CA GLY A 172 25.72 -12.77 19.31
C GLY A 172 26.81 -13.13 20.34
N SER A 173 27.60 -12.17 20.79
CA SER A 173 28.64 -12.40 21.81
C SER A 173 28.08 -12.43 23.23
N ASN A 174 26.86 -11.98 23.43
CA ASN A 174 26.17 -11.91 24.70
C ASN A 174 24.84 -12.71 24.67
N LYS A 175 24.06 -12.66 25.75
CA LYS A 175 22.77 -13.37 25.83
C LYS A 175 21.63 -12.65 25.10
N LEU A 176 21.89 -11.54 24.44
CA LEU A 176 20.92 -10.83 23.64
C LEU A 176 20.72 -11.49 22.26
N ALA A 177 19.65 -11.11 21.58
CA ALA A 177 19.41 -11.58 20.22
C ALA A 177 20.57 -11.20 19.30
N ASP A 178 20.97 -12.11 18.41
CA ASP A 178 21.98 -11.89 17.38
C ASP A 178 21.32 -11.35 16.10
N PHE A 179 21.69 -10.15 15.71
CA PHE A 179 21.18 -9.49 14.50
C PHE A 179 22.23 -9.40 13.38
N THR A 180 23.37 -10.08 13.55
CA THR A 180 24.35 -10.19 12.47
C THR A 180 23.78 -11.00 11.31
N GLY A 181 23.79 -10.47 10.11
CA GLY A 181 23.34 -11.17 8.92
C GLY A 181 24.10 -12.48 8.69
N GLY A 182 23.46 -13.50 8.16
CA GLY A 182 24.08 -14.76 7.76
C GLY A 182 23.68 -16.00 8.55
N LYS A 183 22.80 -15.89 9.55
CA LYS A 183 22.28 -17.05 10.31
C LYS A 183 20.80 -17.33 10.13
N ILE A 184 20.19 -16.85 9.04
CA ILE A 184 18.75 -17.04 8.76
C ILE A 184 18.43 -18.49 8.35
N ASP A 185 19.44 -19.34 8.09
CA ASP A 185 19.26 -20.75 7.76
C ASP A 185 18.74 -21.61 8.91
N LYS A 186 18.46 -21.04 10.05
CA LYS A 186 17.93 -21.77 11.21
C LYS A 186 16.60 -21.28 11.75
N PHE A 187 15.76 -20.69 10.92
CA PHE A 187 14.34 -20.72 11.21
C PHE A 187 13.85 -22.15 10.96
N SER A 188 14.10 -23.02 11.97
CA SER A 188 13.59 -24.39 11.99
C SER A 188 12.07 -24.34 12.02
N GLY A 189 11.44 -24.52 10.91
CA GLY A 189 10.00 -24.43 10.69
C GLY A 189 9.63 -23.77 9.37
N PHE A 190 10.50 -22.96 8.80
CA PHE A 190 10.34 -22.40 7.47
C PHE A 190 11.52 -22.90 6.62
N GLY A 191 11.37 -24.12 6.09
CA GLY A 191 12.35 -24.67 5.20
C GLY A 191 12.56 -23.75 4.00
N VAL A 192 13.78 -23.28 3.81
CA VAL A 192 14.24 -22.64 2.60
C VAL A 192 14.40 -23.70 1.50
#